data_27892623b6d14a5820f27b96622f6403
#
_entry.id   27892623b6d14a5820f27b96622f6403
#
_cell.length_a   1.000
_cell.length_b   1.000
_cell.length_c   1.000
_cell.angle_alpha   90.00
_cell.angle_beta   90.00
_cell.angle_gamma   90.00
#
_symmetry.space_group_name_H-M   'P 1'
#
loop_
_entity.id
_entity.type
_entity.pdbx_description
1 polymer ?
#
loop_
_entity_poly.entity_id
_entity_poly.type
_entity_poly.pdbx_seq_one_letter_code
_entity_poly.pdbx_strand_id
1 'polypeptide(L)'
;MQKIYSLQYLRAFAALWVLLTHVLQQCDVRPHGVFWAGQWGVDVFFLLSGFIIYLTTKEKSSWMNFSIKRIFRIYPAYLLILALYLLYNSTFALNTSELAVMGGGNFKGLIYNILMLPISGPITTHSLIVGQAWSTVFELYFYFLFAMLLFTKTPKRYIVHLIILLCIVGYGYRLVGMPVTGVLGFFSSVIGSKHVIFFIEGVLLAMCYEKGWLKQIGKSVYFLLFFTLMSFYVWLMTNTYSQAYSILISPCVFVGVLLLNDYVKSDSCWNKALSFCGDISFSIYLVHILIIRIIMNNIGIGNLYAVIVFSLLLTLMTSAVIYLLVEKRFINLAKRLVNRRKIIS
;
A
#
# COMPACT_ATOMS: atom_id res chain seq x y z
N MET A 1 -15.16 -7.12 13.58
CA MET A 1 -13.79 -7.60 13.84
C MET A 1 -13.14 -6.60 14.77
N GLN A 2 -12.54 -7.07 15.85
CA GLN A 2 -11.78 -6.24 16.77
C GLN A 2 -10.55 -5.66 16.04
N LYS A 3 -10.14 -4.44 16.37
CA LYS A 3 -8.97 -3.78 15.76
C LYS A 3 -7.71 -4.51 16.22
N ILE A 4 -6.88 -4.93 15.27
CA ILE A 4 -5.57 -5.55 15.55
C ILE A 4 -4.56 -4.40 15.63
N TYR A 5 -4.22 -3.97 16.84
CA TYR A 5 -3.38 -2.79 17.09
C TYR A 5 -1.95 -2.96 16.58
N SER A 6 -1.37 -4.14 16.75
CA SER A 6 -0.01 -4.42 16.29
C SER A 6 0.14 -4.23 14.76
N LEU A 7 -0.89 -4.56 13.98
CA LEU A 7 -0.89 -4.30 12.54
C LEU A 7 -0.98 -2.81 12.20
N GLN A 8 -1.59 -1.99 13.07
CA GLN A 8 -1.57 -0.53 12.87
C GLN A 8 -0.16 0.02 13.09
N TYR A 9 0.59 -0.52 14.06
CA TYR A 9 1.99 -0.13 14.28
C TYR A 9 2.87 -0.52 13.10
N LEU A 10 2.67 -1.72 12.55
CA LEU A 10 3.40 -2.17 11.37
C LEU A 10 3.12 -1.26 10.17
N ARG A 11 1.87 -0.82 9.97
CA ARG A 11 1.48 0.14 8.94
C ARG A 11 2.13 1.50 9.14
N ALA A 12 2.12 2.02 10.38
CA ALA A 12 2.78 3.28 10.73
C ALA A 12 4.27 3.20 10.42
N PHE A 13 4.93 2.15 10.91
CA PHE A 13 6.35 1.93 10.68
C PHE A 13 6.67 1.84 9.19
N ALA A 14 5.94 1.03 8.43
CA ALA A 14 6.16 0.87 6.99
C ALA A 14 6.02 2.20 6.22
N ALA A 15 5.01 3.03 6.54
CA ALA A 15 4.80 4.32 5.90
C ALA A 15 5.92 5.32 6.22
N LEU A 16 6.33 5.41 7.49
CA LEU A 16 7.41 6.30 7.92
C LEU A 16 8.76 5.87 7.35
N TRP A 17 8.97 4.56 7.21
CA TRP A 17 10.19 4.02 6.60
C TRP A 17 10.28 4.36 5.11
N VAL A 18 9.19 4.22 4.36
CA VAL A 18 9.11 4.65 2.96
C VAL A 18 9.40 6.15 2.83
N LEU A 19 8.78 6.97 3.68
CA LEU A 19 9.02 8.42 3.70
C LEU A 19 10.51 8.72 3.93
N LEU A 20 11.13 8.14 4.96
CA LEU A 20 12.54 8.36 5.29
C LEU A 20 13.46 7.97 4.12
N THR A 21 13.21 6.82 3.51
CA THR A 21 13.99 6.36 2.33
C THR A 21 13.92 7.38 1.19
N HIS A 22 12.73 7.90 0.88
CA HIS A 22 12.59 8.89 -0.19
C HIS A 22 13.22 10.25 0.15
N VAL A 23 13.19 10.68 1.41
CA VAL A 23 13.92 11.88 1.85
C VAL A 23 15.42 11.72 1.60
N LEU A 24 15.99 10.58 2.01
CA LEU A 24 17.42 10.30 1.83
C LEU A 24 17.81 10.23 0.34
N GLN A 25 16.96 9.60 -0.49
CA GLN A 25 17.15 9.53 -1.94
C GLN A 25 17.15 10.93 -2.59
N GLN A 26 16.26 11.81 -2.18
CA GLN A 26 16.16 13.17 -2.73
C GLN A 26 17.32 14.07 -2.25
N CYS A 27 17.97 13.73 -1.15
CA CYS A 27 19.16 14.42 -0.66
C CYS A 27 20.47 13.82 -1.21
N ASP A 28 20.41 12.94 -2.23
CA ASP A 28 21.58 12.22 -2.80
C ASP A 28 22.38 11.41 -1.76
N VAL A 29 21.80 11.18 -0.59
CA VAL A 29 22.37 10.26 0.39
C VAL A 29 22.05 8.86 -0.10
N ARG A 30 23.08 8.17 -0.60
CA ARG A 30 22.92 6.75 -0.96
C ARG A 30 22.62 5.96 0.30
N PRO A 31 21.39 5.48 0.47
CA PRO A 31 21.02 4.73 1.64
C PRO A 31 21.75 3.38 1.58
N HIS A 32 22.74 3.19 2.44
CA HIS A 32 23.38 1.90 2.65
C HIS A 32 22.60 1.09 3.70
N GLY A 33 22.50 -0.21 3.52
CA GLY A 33 21.94 -1.11 4.51
C GLY A 33 20.44 -0.93 4.77
N VAL A 34 20.08 -0.82 6.03
CA VAL A 34 18.68 -0.76 6.51
C VAL A 34 17.84 0.34 5.83
N PHE A 35 18.47 1.44 5.38
CA PHE A 35 17.77 2.54 4.72
C PHE A 35 17.35 2.23 3.27
N TRP A 36 17.99 1.28 2.59
CA TRP A 36 17.53 0.80 1.27
C TRP A 36 16.17 0.08 1.33
N ALA A 37 15.75 -0.29 2.52
CA ALA A 37 14.59 -1.09 2.75
C ALA A 37 13.24 -0.35 2.61
N GLY A 38 13.19 0.87 2.07
CA GLY A 38 11.91 1.55 1.79
C GLY A 38 10.98 0.73 0.89
N GLN A 39 11.56 -0.07 -0.02
CA GLN A 39 10.80 -1.03 -0.82
C GLN A 39 10.13 -2.10 0.04
N TRP A 40 10.77 -2.51 1.15
CA TRP A 40 10.19 -3.45 2.11
C TRP A 40 8.89 -2.91 2.74
N GLY A 41 8.82 -1.61 3.01
CA GLY A 41 7.58 -0.99 3.49
C GLY A 41 6.41 -1.20 2.53
N VAL A 42 6.66 -1.14 1.22
CA VAL A 42 5.66 -1.41 0.19
C VAL A 42 5.28 -2.89 0.15
N ASP A 43 6.26 -3.80 0.26
CA ASP A 43 6.04 -5.26 0.32
C ASP A 43 5.13 -5.61 1.52
N VAL A 44 5.40 -5.01 2.69
CA VAL A 44 4.56 -5.15 3.90
C VAL A 44 3.14 -4.62 3.68
N PHE A 45 2.96 -3.51 2.94
CA PHE A 45 1.63 -3.02 2.61
C PHE A 45 0.84 -3.99 1.73
N PHE A 46 1.47 -4.66 0.76
CA PHE A 46 0.80 -5.69 -0.04
C PHE A 46 0.41 -6.91 0.80
N LEU A 47 1.27 -7.35 1.69
CA LEU A 47 0.98 -8.44 2.62
C LEU A 47 -0.16 -8.08 3.57
N LEU A 48 -0.13 -6.88 4.17
CA LEU A 48 -1.22 -6.32 4.97
C LEU A 48 -2.54 -6.23 4.19
N SER A 49 -2.48 -5.80 2.92
CA SER A 49 -3.66 -5.72 2.06
C SER A 49 -4.30 -7.08 1.85
N GLY A 50 -3.51 -8.11 1.48
CA GLY A 50 -4.01 -9.47 1.33
C GLY A 50 -4.64 -10.00 2.61
N PHE A 51 -3.98 -9.82 3.75
CA PHE A 51 -4.45 -10.25 5.05
C PHE A 51 -5.77 -9.56 5.45
N ILE A 52 -5.80 -8.24 5.41
CA ILE A 52 -6.96 -7.45 5.86
C ILE A 52 -8.15 -7.63 4.92
N ILE A 53 -7.93 -7.63 3.61
CA ILE A 53 -9.02 -7.79 2.65
C ILE A 53 -9.69 -9.16 2.81
N TYR A 54 -8.89 -10.22 2.98
CA TYR A 54 -9.42 -11.56 3.19
C TYR A 54 -10.24 -11.66 4.48
N LEU A 55 -9.71 -11.17 5.61
CA LEU A 55 -10.40 -11.22 6.92
C LEU A 55 -11.67 -10.36 6.94
N THR A 56 -11.64 -9.18 6.30
CA THR A 56 -12.78 -8.25 6.34
C THR A 56 -13.86 -8.56 5.30
N THR A 57 -13.55 -9.40 4.31
CA THR A 57 -14.52 -9.81 3.28
C THR A 57 -15.35 -10.98 3.80
N LYS A 58 -16.65 -10.74 3.99
CA LYS A 58 -17.62 -11.79 4.35
C LYS A 58 -18.15 -12.43 3.06
N GLU A 59 -18.21 -13.75 3.00
CA GLU A 59 -18.67 -14.50 1.81
C GLU A 59 -20.09 -14.13 1.35
N LYS A 60 -20.96 -13.80 2.31
CA LYS A 60 -22.33 -13.35 2.04
C LYS A 60 -22.45 -11.84 1.76
N SER A 61 -21.33 -11.13 1.60
CA SER A 61 -21.37 -9.70 1.27
C SER A 61 -21.77 -9.49 -0.18
N SER A 62 -22.63 -8.51 -0.44
CA SER A 62 -22.85 -8.05 -1.82
C SER A 62 -21.56 -7.47 -2.39
N TRP A 63 -21.18 -7.85 -3.62
CA TRP A 63 -20.05 -7.32 -4.35
C TRP A 63 -20.10 -5.78 -4.44
N MET A 64 -21.30 -5.23 -4.61
CA MET A 64 -21.52 -3.78 -4.70
C MET A 64 -21.21 -3.07 -3.37
N ASN A 65 -21.66 -3.66 -2.24
CA ASN A 65 -21.35 -3.12 -0.91
C ASN A 65 -19.85 -3.21 -0.58
N PHE A 66 -19.19 -4.25 -1.05
CA PHE A 66 -17.74 -4.40 -0.97
C PHE A 66 -17.04 -3.29 -1.78
N SER A 67 -17.38 -3.16 -3.06
CA SER A 67 -16.76 -2.18 -3.98
C SER A 67 -16.95 -0.73 -3.49
N ILE A 68 -18.15 -0.36 -3.03
CA ILE A 68 -18.40 0.98 -2.46
C ILE A 68 -17.43 1.27 -1.32
N LYS A 69 -17.27 0.36 -0.36
CA LYS A 69 -16.36 0.57 0.78
C LYS A 69 -14.90 0.74 0.35
N ARG A 70 -14.47 0.04 -0.71
CA ARG A 70 -13.08 0.09 -1.21
C ARG A 70 -12.83 1.34 -2.03
N ILE A 71 -13.73 1.70 -2.92
CA ILE A 71 -13.64 2.93 -3.73
C ILE A 71 -13.61 4.16 -2.81
N PHE A 72 -14.53 4.25 -1.86
CA PHE A 72 -14.60 5.39 -0.91
C PHE A 72 -13.42 5.47 0.06
N ARG A 73 -12.65 4.40 0.20
CA ARG A 73 -11.42 4.40 0.99
C ARG A 73 -10.24 5.01 0.23
N ILE A 74 -10.14 4.77 -1.09
CA ILE A 74 -8.97 5.13 -1.89
C ILE A 74 -9.19 6.45 -2.65
N TYR A 75 -10.24 6.51 -3.46
CA TYR A 75 -10.42 7.58 -4.44
C TYR A 75 -10.49 8.99 -3.85
N PRO A 76 -11.21 9.27 -2.75
CA PRO A 76 -11.33 10.64 -2.26
C PRO A 76 -9.99 11.26 -1.86
N ALA A 77 -9.13 10.52 -1.15
CA ALA A 77 -7.81 11.00 -0.77
C ALA A 77 -6.88 11.09 -2.00
N TYR A 78 -6.92 10.08 -2.88
CA TYR A 78 -6.14 10.10 -4.10
C TYR A 78 -6.47 11.29 -5.01
N LEU A 79 -7.76 11.56 -5.26
CA LEU A 79 -8.18 12.67 -6.12
C LEU A 79 -7.81 14.03 -5.54
N LEU A 80 -7.91 14.20 -4.22
CA LEU A 80 -7.42 15.41 -3.55
C LEU A 80 -5.91 15.58 -3.78
N ILE A 81 -5.13 14.51 -3.57
CA ILE A 81 -3.67 14.56 -3.72
C ILE A 81 -3.30 14.78 -5.18
N LEU A 82 -4.00 14.15 -6.14
CA LEU A 82 -3.82 14.42 -7.57
C LEU A 82 -4.06 15.90 -7.90
N ALA A 83 -5.11 16.50 -7.35
CA ALA A 83 -5.39 17.93 -7.53
C ALA A 83 -4.27 18.81 -6.94
N LEU A 84 -3.72 18.45 -5.77
CA LEU A 84 -2.59 19.15 -5.16
C LEU A 84 -1.32 19.02 -6.01
N TYR A 85 -1.04 17.86 -6.60
CA TYR A 85 0.08 17.68 -7.54
C TYR A 85 -0.09 18.54 -8.80
N LEU A 86 -1.30 18.57 -9.38
CA LEU A 86 -1.59 19.42 -10.54
C LEU A 86 -1.43 20.91 -10.22
N LEU A 87 -1.94 21.35 -9.06
CA LEU A 87 -1.77 22.71 -8.59
C LEU A 87 -0.30 23.07 -8.38
N TYR A 88 0.45 22.22 -7.70
CA TYR A 88 1.88 22.42 -7.48
C TYR A 88 2.65 22.55 -8.80
N ASN A 89 2.42 21.62 -9.74
CA ASN A 89 3.08 21.64 -11.04
C ASN A 89 2.70 22.87 -11.89
N SER A 90 1.45 23.32 -11.83
CA SER A 90 1.01 24.54 -12.55
C SER A 90 1.62 25.82 -11.98
N THR A 91 1.86 25.87 -10.66
CA THR A 91 2.36 27.07 -9.97
C THR A 91 3.88 27.21 -10.08
N PHE A 92 4.60 26.11 -9.99
CA PHE A 92 6.06 26.09 -9.92
C PHE A 92 6.76 25.64 -11.21
N ALA A 93 6.01 25.48 -12.31
CA ALA A 93 6.50 25.20 -13.68
C ALA A 93 7.57 24.10 -13.77
N LEU A 94 7.46 23.06 -12.95
CA LEU A 94 8.36 21.94 -12.97
C LEU A 94 8.12 21.08 -14.21
N ASN A 95 9.13 21.06 -15.09
CA ASN A 95 9.25 20.19 -16.26
C ASN A 95 7.92 19.77 -16.93
N THR A 96 7.42 20.62 -17.81
CA THR A 96 6.26 20.32 -18.68
C THR A 96 6.44 19.00 -19.44
N SER A 97 7.67 18.58 -19.71
CA SER A 97 8.01 17.30 -20.34
C SER A 97 7.67 16.08 -19.45
N GLU A 98 7.99 16.10 -18.15
CA GLU A 98 7.63 15.01 -17.24
C GLU A 98 6.12 14.91 -17.06
N LEU A 99 5.44 16.05 -16.88
CA LEU A 99 4.00 16.10 -16.78
C LEU A 99 3.31 15.56 -18.05
N ALA A 100 3.87 15.87 -19.22
CA ALA A 100 3.37 15.38 -20.51
C ALA A 100 3.54 13.85 -20.65
N VAL A 101 4.69 13.30 -20.21
CA VAL A 101 4.95 11.85 -20.21
C VAL A 101 3.97 11.12 -19.28
N MET A 102 3.64 11.71 -18.13
CA MET A 102 2.66 11.17 -17.18
C MET A 102 1.19 11.45 -17.59
N GLY A 103 0.98 12.00 -18.77
CA GLY A 103 -0.35 12.29 -19.34
C GLY A 103 -1.04 13.52 -18.77
N GLY A 104 -0.33 14.36 -18.00
CA GLY A 104 -0.89 15.61 -17.47
C GLY A 104 -1.05 16.71 -18.53
N GLY A 105 -0.45 16.54 -19.71
CA GLY A 105 -0.51 17.52 -20.79
C GLY A 105 -1.73 17.41 -21.71
N ASN A 106 -2.58 16.39 -21.55
CA ASN A 106 -3.78 16.21 -22.37
C ASN A 106 -4.95 15.63 -21.59
N PHE A 107 -6.16 15.87 -22.09
CA PHE A 107 -7.40 15.43 -21.42
C PHE A 107 -7.49 13.91 -21.26
N LYS A 108 -7.02 13.14 -22.24
CA LYS A 108 -6.99 11.67 -22.19
C LYS A 108 -6.11 11.18 -21.05
N GLY A 109 -4.91 11.73 -20.92
CA GLY A 109 -3.98 11.39 -19.84
C GLY A 109 -4.52 11.77 -18.46
N LEU A 110 -5.23 12.88 -18.34
CA LEU A 110 -5.89 13.25 -17.09
C LEU A 110 -6.96 12.23 -16.69
N ILE A 111 -7.77 11.74 -17.65
CA ILE A 111 -8.75 10.67 -17.39
C ILE A 111 -8.05 9.40 -16.91
N TYR A 112 -6.94 9.00 -17.53
CA TYR A 112 -6.17 7.83 -17.10
C TYR A 112 -5.65 8.00 -15.65
N ASN A 113 -5.17 9.20 -15.31
CA ASN A 113 -4.75 9.50 -13.94
C ASN A 113 -5.93 9.45 -12.95
N ILE A 114 -7.07 10.06 -13.28
CA ILE A 114 -8.27 10.00 -12.43
C ILE A 114 -8.71 8.56 -12.19
N LEU A 115 -8.68 7.72 -13.22
CA LEU A 115 -9.08 6.31 -13.13
C LEU A 115 -7.97 5.39 -12.58
N MET A 116 -6.77 5.92 -12.30
CA MET A 116 -5.57 5.14 -11.93
C MET A 116 -5.24 4.05 -12.97
N LEU A 117 -5.41 4.36 -14.25
CA LEU A 117 -5.04 3.49 -15.36
C LEU A 117 -3.68 3.96 -15.91
N PRO A 118 -2.63 3.14 -15.92
CA PRO A 118 -1.36 3.53 -16.50
C PRO A 118 -1.48 3.71 -18.02
N ILE A 119 -0.83 4.75 -18.53
CA ILE A 119 -1.00 5.21 -19.93
C ILE A 119 -0.29 4.28 -20.90
N SER A 120 0.85 3.73 -20.52
CA SER A 120 1.65 2.83 -21.37
C SER A 120 2.66 2.03 -20.56
N GLY A 121 2.95 0.82 -21.02
CA GLY A 121 4.04 0.00 -20.50
C GLY A 121 3.80 -0.60 -19.09
N PRO A 122 4.87 -1.08 -18.48
CA PRO A 122 4.81 -1.64 -17.13
C PRO A 122 4.46 -0.56 -16.10
N ILE A 123 3.75 -0.95 -15.04
CA ILE A 123 3.39 -0.05 -13.95
C ILE A 123 4.65 0.33 -13.17
N THR A 124 5.02 1.59 -13.24
CA THR A 124 6.17 2.17 -12.55
C THR A 124 5.78 3.47 -11.84
N THR A 125 6.70 4.05 -11.09
CA THR A 125 6.55 5.36 -10.46
C THR A 125 6.32 6.51 -11.47
N HIS A 126 6.62 6.28 -12.76
CA HIS A 126 6.42 7.25 -13.84
C HIS A 126 5.12 7.03 -14.62
N SER A 127 4.31 6.06 -14.22
CA SER A 127 3.05 5.73 -14.92
C SER A 127 1.89 6.66 -14.59
N LEU A 128 1.97 7.40 -13.49
CA LEU A 128 0.93 8.31 -12.99
C LEU A 128 1.56 9.62 -12.50
N ILE A 129 0.78 10.71 -12.53
CA ILE A 129 1.17 12.03 -11.98
C ILE A 129 1.52 11.91 -10.48
N VAL A 130 0.69 11.19 -9.71
CA VAL A 130 1.02 10.78 -8.34
C VAL A 130 1.83 9.50 -8.42
N GLY A 131 3.14 9.62 -8.62
CA GLY A 131 4.02 8.49 -8.93
C GLY A 131 3.88 7.31 -7.96
N GLN A 132 3.84 7.57 -6.66
CA GLN A 132 3.69 6.54 -5.63
C GLN A 132 2.34 5.80 -5.67
N ALA A 133 1.32 6.32 -6.37
CA ALA A 133 0.03 5.63 -6.51
C ALA A 133 0.11 4.36 -7.39
N TRP A 134 1.27 4.06 -8.01
CA TRP A 134 1.45 2.82 -8.75
C TRP A 134 1.08 1.57 -7.93
N SER A 135 1.40 1.53 -6.64
CA SER A 135 1.04 0.42 -5.76
C SER A 135 -0.47 0.35 -5.48
N THR A 136 -1.16 1.50 -5.46
CA THR A 136 -2.61 1.58 -5.28
C THR A 136 -3.35 0.98 -6.48
N VAL A 137 -2.77 1.04 -7.68
CA VAL A 137 -3.30 0.36 -8.88
C VAL A 137 -3.37 -1.15 -8.66
N PHE A 138 -2.34 -1.75 -8.07
CA PHE A 138 -2.36 -3.17 -7.69
C PHE A 138 -3.44 -3.46 -6.65
N GLU A 139 -3.61 -2.59 -5.67
CA GLU A 139 -4.64 -2.75 -4.63
C GLU A 139 -6.05 -2.72 -5.26
N LEU A 140 -6.31 -1.82 -6.22
CA LEU A 140 -7.57 -1.77 -6.97
C LEU A 140 -7.80 -3.05 -7.78
N TYR A 141 -6.75 -3.58 -8.39
CA TYR A 141 -6.82 -4.85 -9.12
C TYR A 141 -7.23 -6.00 -8.19
N PHE A 142 -6.63 -6.13 -7.02
CA PHE A 142 -7.03 -7.14 -6.05
C PHE A 142 -8.47 -6.93 -5.54
N TYR A 143 -8.89 -5.68 -5.37
CA TYR A 143 -10.29 -5.39 -5.04
C TYR A 143 -11.24 -5.85 -6.14
N PHE A 144 -10.88 -5.65 -7.39
CA PHE A 144 -11.65 -6.14 -8.52
C PHE A 144 -11.78 -7.67 -8.50
N LEU A 145 -10.69 -8.42 -8.25
CA LEU A 145 -10.73 -9.88 -8.17
C LEU A 145 -11.66 -10.36 -7.02
N PHE A 146 -11.58 -9.73 -5.84
CA PHE A 146 -12.49 -10.04 -4.74
C PHE A 146 -13.94 -9.70 -5.07
N ALA A 147 -14.19 -8.58 -5.75
CA ALA A 147 -15.53 -8.22 -6.18
C ALA A 147 -16.09 -9.22 -7.19
N MET A 148 -15.26 -9.73 -8.12
CA MET A 148 -15.65 -10.81 -9.04
C MET A 148 -16.05 -12.08 -8.30
N LEU A 149 -15.28 -12.53 -7.32
CA LEU A 149 -15.63 -13.71 -6.52
C LEU A 149 -16.97 -13.51 -5.78
N LEU A 150 -17.19 -12.33 -5.22
CA LEU A 150 -18.47 -12.02 -4.57
C LEU A 150 -19.64 -11.93 -5.56
N PHE A 151 -19.41 -11.44 -6.78
CA PHE A 151 -20.41 -11.39 -7.84
C PHE A 151 -20.81 -12.80 -8.29
N THR A 152 -19.85 -13.68 -8.50
CA THR A 152 -20.07 -15.08 -8.88
C THR A 152 -20.49 -15.98 -7.70
N LYS A 153 -20.59 -15.39 -6.49
CA LYS A 153 -20.87 -16.14 -5.24
C LYS A 153 -19.86 -17.25 -4.95
N THR A 154 -18.65 -17.13 -5.51
CA THR A 154 -17.55 -18.07 -5.29
C THR A 154 -16.95 -17.83 -3.90
N PRO A 155 -16.67 -18.89 -3.10
CA PRO A 155 -16.06 -18.75 -1.79
C PRO A 155 -14.72 -18.01 -1.85
N LYS A 156 -14.49 -17.09 -0.92
CA LYS A 156 -13.27 -16.24 -0.89
C LYS A 156 -11.95 -17.03 -0.85
N ARG A 157 -11.98 -18.28 -0.36
CA ARG A 157 -10.80 -19.15 -0.32
C ARG A 157 -10.21 -19.46 -1.71
N TYR A 158 -11.01 -19.35 -2.77
CA TYR A 158 -10.55 -19.60 -4.14
C TYR A 158 -9.80 -18.40 -4.74
N ILE A 159 -9.66 -17.28 -4.01
CA ILE A 159 -8.90 -16.10 -4.49
C ILE A 159 -7.45 -16.46 -4.84
N VAL A 160 -6.81 -17.32 -4.06
CA VAL A 160 -5.42 -17.75 -4.31
C VAL A 160 -5.34 -18.53 -5.61
N HIS A 161 -6.26 -19.46 -5.85
CA HIS A 161 -6.30 -20.23 -7.12
C HIS A 161 -6.52 -19.31 -8.32
N LEU A 162 -7.44 -18.33 -8.20
CA LEU A 162 -7.69 -17.36 -9.25
C LEU A 162 -6.42 -16.53 -9.54
N ILE A 163 -5.74 -16.05 -8.51
CA ILE A 163 -4.52 -15.25 -8.69
C ILE A 163 -3.41 -16.11 -9.32
N ILE A 164 -3.20 -17.35 -8.86
CA ILE A 164 -2.21 -18.27 -9.45
C ILE A 164 -2.53 -18.55 -10.92
N LEU A 165 -3.79 -18.82 -11.25
CA LEU A 165 -4.19 -19.04 -12.64
C LEU A 165 -3.88 -17.81 -13.51
N LEU A 166 -4.20 -16.61 -13.02
CA LEU A 166 -3.90 -15.37 -13.72
C LEU A 166 -2.38 -15.13 -13.85
N CYS A 167 -1.59 -15.49 -12.82
CA CYS A 167 -0.12 -15.44 -12.92
C CYS A 167 0.43 -16.37 -14.01
N ILE A 168 -0.10 -17.58 -14.11
CA ILE A 168 0.29 -18.54 -15.17
C ILE A 168 -0.04 -17.96 -16.55
N VAL A 169 -1.25 -17.41 -16.71
CA VAL A 169 -1.69 -16.78 -17.97
C VAL A 169 -0.81 -15.56 -18.30
N GLY A 170 -0.56 -14.68 -17.34
CA GLY A 170 0.27 -13.49 -17.53
C GLY A 170 1.73 -13.81 -17.84
N TYR A 171 2.27 -14.86 -17.22
CA TYR A 171 3.61 -15.34 -17.52
C TYR A 171 3.67 -15.97 -18.92
N GLY A 172 2.69 -16.80 -19.28
CA GLY A 172 2.55 -17.35 -20.62
C GLY A 172 2.47 -16.29 -21.70
N TYR A 173 1.69 -15.22 -21.47
CA TYR A 173 1.58 -14.06 -22.35
C TYR A 173 2.95 -13.39 -22.62
N ARG A 174 3.80 -13.28 -21.59
CA ARG A 174 5.17 -12.75 -21.71
C ARG A 174 6.10 -13.69 -22.47
N LEU A 175 6.01 -15.01 -22.23
CA LEU A 175 6.85 -16.00 -22.91
C LEU A 175 6.61 -16.03 -24.41
N VAL A 176 5.39 -15.75 -24.86
CA VAL A 176 5.02 -15.68 -26.29
C VAL A 176 5.47 -14.35 -26.94
N GLY A 177 6.11 -13.45 -26.17
CA GLY A 177 6.64 -12.19 -26.69
C GLY A 177 5.55 -11.16 -27.04
N MET A 178 4.36 -11.28 -26.48
CA MET A 178 3.27 -10.33 -26.74
C MET A 178 3.61 -8.93 -26.18
N PRO A 179 3.23 -7.85 -26.86
CA PRO A 179 3.57 -6.50 -26.45
C PRO A 179 2.94 -6.12 -25.12
N VAL A 180 3.73 -5.54 -24.21
CA VAL A 180 3.29 -5.06 -22.88
C VAL A 180 2.58 -3.70 -23.04
N THR A 181 1.65 -3.60 -23.99
CA THR A 181 0.88 -2.39 -24.28
C THR A 181 -0.62 -2.66 -24.21
N GLY A 182 -1.40 -1.61 -23.98
CA GLY A 182 -2.85 -1.71 -23.84
C GLY A 182 -3.30 -2.47 -22.59
N VAL A 183 -4.57 -2.85 -22.57
CA VAL A 183 -5.23 -3.49 -21.41
C VAL A 183 -4.60 -4.83 -21.05
N LEU A 184 -4.28 -5.68 -22.02
CA LEU A 184 -3.66 -6.98 -21.78
C LEU A 184 -2.22 -6.85 -21.28
N GLY A 185 -1.46 -5.90 -21.81
CA GLY A 185 -0.12 -5.57 -21.33
C GLY A 185 -0.13 -5.06 -19.90
N PHE A 186 -1.11 -4.23 -19.55
CA PHE A 186 -1.35 -3.78 -18.19
C PHE A 186 -1.59 -4.96 -17.24
N PHE A 187 -2.55 -5.83 -17.56
CA PHE A 187 -2.82 -7.01 -16.74
C PHE A 187 -1.60 -7.91 -16.59
N SER A 188 -0.85 -8.14 -17.66
CA SER A 188 0.37 -8.97 -17.59
C SER A 188 1.45 -8.34 -16.69
N SER A 189 1.55 -7.01 -16.67
CA SER A 189 2.49 -6.28 -15.79
C SER A 189 2.12 -6.41 -14.32
N VAL A 190 0.83 -6.29 -13.99
CA VAL A 190 0.34 -6.49 -12.61
C VAL A 190 0.62 -7.92 -12.16
N ILE A 191 0.16 -8.90 -12.95
CA ILE A 191 0.21 -10.33 -12.61
C ILE A 191 1.65 -10.84 -12.53
N GLY A 192 2.52 -10.37 -13.40
CA GLY A 192 3.94 -10.76 -13.40
C GLY A 192 4.81 -10.01 -12.38
N SER A 193 4.21 -9.21 -11.50
CA SER A 193 4.95 -8.48 -10.48
C SER A 193 5.15 -9.30 -9.21
N LYS A 194 6.33 -9.17 -8.58
CA LYS A 194 6.63 -9.75 -7.27
C LYS A 194 5.62 -9.38 -6.16
N HIS A 195 4.99 -8.21 -6.26
CA HIS A 195 4.04 -7.72 -5.26
C HIS A 195 2.79 -8.59 -5.13
N VAL A 196 2.47 -9.36 -6.18
CA VAL A 196 1.40 -10.36 -6.13
C VAL A 196 1.71 -11.47 -5.13
N ILE A 197 2.99 -11.85 -4.99
CA ILE A 197 3.43 -12.88 -4.04
C ILE A 197 3.13 -12.43 -2.62
N PHE A 198 3.52 -11.22 -2.23
CA PHE A 198 3.23 -10.68 -0.89
C PHE A 198 1.73 -10.61 -0.60
N PHE A 199 0.94 -10.26 -1.61
CA PHE A 199 -0.52 -10.26 -1.44
C PHE A 199 -1.05 -11.68 -1.19
N ILE A 200 -0.58 -12.69 -1.94
CA ILE A 200 -0.93 -14.10 -1.73
C ILE A 200 -0.52 -14.56 -0.32
N GLU A 201 0.70 -14.26 0.11
CA GLU A 201 1.18 -14.57 1.46
C GLU A 201 0.27 -13.98 2.54
N GLY A 202 -0.14 -12.72 2.37
CA GLY A 202 -1.10 -12.08 3.26
C GLY A 202 -2.44 -12.82 3.33
N VAL A 203 -2.96 -13.26 2.19
CA VAL A 203 -4.20 -14.06 2.12
C VAL A 203 -4.02 -15.41 2.83
N LEU A 204 -2.92 -16.12 2.57
CA LEU A 204 -2.62 -17.40 3.20
C LEU A 204 -2.50 -17.28 4.72
N LEU A 205 -1.79 -16.25 5.20
CA LEU A 205 -1.69 -15.95 6.62
C LEU A 205 -3.07 -15.62 7.24
N ALA A 206 -3.94 -14.93 6.52
CA ALA A 206 -5.30 -14.67 6.97
C ALA A 206 -6.13 -15.96 7.09
N MET A 207 -5.96 -16.90 6.15
CA MET A 207 -6.60 -18.22 6.22
C MET A 207 -6.11 -19.01 7.42
N CYS A 208 -4.80 -19.00 7.69
CA CYS A 208 -4.21 -19.64 8.88
C CYS A 208 -4.71 -18.98 10.18
N TYR A 209 -4.85 -17.65 10.18
CA TYR A 209 -5.37 -16.90 11.32
C TYR A 209 -6.84 -17.23 11.60
N GLU A 210 -7.70 -17.29 10.56
CA GLU A 210 -9.12 -17.68 10.71
C GLU A 210 -9.28 -19.10 11.26
N LYS A 211 -8.39 -20.03 10.86
CA LYS A 211 -8.40 -21.42 11.36
C LYS A 211 -7.82 -21.57 12.76
N GLY A 212 -7.25 -20.50 13.34
CA GLY A 212 -6.64 -20.53 14.67
C GLY A 212 -5.26 -21.22 14.71
N TRP A 213 -4.70 -21.64 13.58
CA TRP A 213 -3.42 -22.36 13.52
C TRP A 213 -2.26 -21.55 14.12
N LEU A 214 -2.27 -20.22 13.91
CA LEU A 214 -1.24 -19.36 14.48
C LEU A 214 -1.23 -19.32 16.00
N LYS A 215 -2.37 -19.58 16.67
CA LYS A 215 -2.46 -19.61 18.13
C LYS A 215 -1.88 -20.88 18.77
N GLN A 216 -1.75 -21.95 17.98
CA GLN A 216 -1.28 -23.25 18.47
C GLN A 216 0.24 -23.31 18.66
N ILE A 217 0.98 -22.40 17.99
CA ILE A 217 2.42 -22.32 18.11
C ILE A 217 2.74 -21.56 19.41
N GLY A 218 3.56 -22.15 20.27
CA GLY A 218 3.87 -21.56 21.60
C GLY A 218 4.52 -20.18 21.51
N LYS A 219 4.10 -19.26 22.41
CA LYS A 219 4.48 -17.84 22.37
C LYS A 219 6.01 -17.62 22.44
N SER A 220 6.73 -18.42 23.20
CA SER A 220 8.19 -18.30 23.36
C SER A 220 8.96 -18.57 22.05
N VAL A 221 8.49 -19.53 21.25
CA VAL A 221 9.10 -19.86 19.94
C VAL A 221 8.95 -18.70 18.97
N TYR A 222 7.84 -17.96 19.05
CA TYR A 222 7.60 -16.80 18.20
C TYR A 222 8.53 -15.63 18.49
N PHE A 223 8.74 -15.31 19.76
CA PHE A 223 9.70 -14.27 20.16
C PHE A 223 11.10 -14.62 19.66
N LEU A 224 11.53 -15.86 19.86
CA LEU A 224 12.84 -16.31 19.39
C LEU A 224 12.93 -16.21 17.87
N LEU A 225 11.91 -16.69 17.15
CA LEU A 225 11.84 -16.66 15.69
C LEU A 225 11.80 -15.21 15.19
N PHE A 226 11.00 -14.34 15.79
CA PHE A 226 10.91 -12.93 15.46
C PHE A 226 12.27 -12.24 15.60
N PHE A 227 12.93 -12.36 16.76
CA PHE A 227 14.23 -11.72 16.98
C PHE A 227 15.33 -12.31 16.08
N THR A 228 15.34 -13.62 15.86
CA THR A 228 16.32 -14.27 14.97
C THR A 228 16.13 -13.78 13.53
N LEU A 229 14.90 -13.74 13.05
CA LEU A 229 14.58 -13.28 11.70
C LEU A 229 14.79 -11.78 11.52
N MET A 230 14.49 -10.96 12.55
CA MET A 230 14.81 -9.53 12.53
C MET A 230 16.31 -9.29 12.50
N SER A 231 17.09 -10.02 13.31
CA SER A 231 18.55 -9.92 13.29
C SER A 231 19.12 -10.35 11.95
N PHE A 232 18.63 -11.45 11.39
CA PHE A 232 19.02 -11.94 10.08
C PHE A 232 18.60 -10.96 8.97
N TYR A 233 17.39 -10.40 9.05
CA TYR A 233 16.90 -9.38 8.13
C TYR A 233 17.77 -8.12 8.17
N VAL A 234 18.08 -7.59 9.34
CA VAL A 234 18.98 -6.44 9.49
C VAL A 234 20.34 -6.74 8.88
N TRP A 235 20.89 -7.94 9.15
CA TRP A 235 22.17 -8.36 8.57
C TRP A 235 22.13 -8.43 7.03
N LEU A 236 21.09 -9.00 6.44
CA LEU A 236 20.91 -9.06 4.98
C LEU A 236 20.77 -7.67 4.37
N MET A 237 20.04 -6.76 5.04
CA MET A 237 19.84 -5.39 4.55
C MET A 237 21.12 -4.56 4.60
N THR A 238 22.04 -4.86 5.51
CA THR A 238 23.34 -4.16 5.60
C THR A 238 24.33 -4.58 4.53
N ASN A 239 24.23 -5.82 4.03
CA ASN A 239 25.21 -6.38 3.09
C ASN A 239 24.71 -6.46 1.64
N THR A 240 23.52 -7.03 1.42
CA THR A 240 22.96 -7.17 0.06
C THR A 240 21.44 -7.16 0.08
N TYR A 241 20.81 -6.24 -0.67
CA TYR A 241 19.36 -6.33 -0.90
C TYR A 241 19.06 -7.37 -1.97
N SER A 242 18.39 -8.46 -1.60
CA SER A 242 17.81 -9.41 -2.53
C SER A 242 16.31 -9.51 -2.35
N GLN A 243 15.56 -9.41 -3.45
CA GLN A 243 14.10 -9.54 -3.43
C GLN A 243 13.64 -10.91 -2.92
N ALA A 244 14.43 -11.96 -3.17
CA ALA A 244 14.14 -13.30 -2.69
C ALA A 244 14.09 -13.37 -1.15
N TYR A 245 14.97 -12.64 -0.48
CA TYR A 245 14.96 -12.56 0.98
C TYR A 245 13.73 -11.81 1.53
N SER A 246 13.28 -10.77 0.85
CA SER A 246 12.06 -10.05 1.25
C SER A 246 10.83 -10.97 1.25
N ILE A 247 10.69 -11.82 0.25
CA ILE A 247 9.60 -12.81 0.14
C ILE A 247 9.60 -13.79 1.32
N LEU A 248 10.76 -14.24 1.76
CA LEU A 248 10.86 -15.21 2.86
C LEU A 248 10.68 -14.56 4.24
N ILE A 249 11.20 -13.34 4.42
CA ILE A 249 11.29 -12.70 5.73
C ILE A 249 10.05 -11.87 6.07
N SER A 250 9.43 -11.22 5.09
CA SER A 250 8.26 -10.36 5.36
C SER A 250 7.09 -11.09 6.03
N PRO A 251 6.67 -12.30 5.60
CA PRO A 251 5.62 -13.03 6.30
C PRO A 251 6.00 -13.43 7.71
N CYS A 252 7.28 -13.73 7.98
CA CYS A 252 7.75 -14.08 9.31
C CYS A 252 7.71 -12.88 10.26
N VAL A 253 8.18 -11.70 9.82
CA VAL A 253 8.07 -10.44 10.57
C VAL A 253 6.60 -10.10 10.82
N PHE A 254 5.76 -10.27 9.80
CA PHE A 254 4.33 -10.03 9.92
C PHE A 254 3.67 -10.90 10.98
N VAL A 255 3.95 -12.21 10.99
CA VAL A 255 3.45 -13.14 12.00
C VAL A 255 3.94 -12.75 13.39
N GLY A 256 5.23 -12.43 13.55
CA GLY A 256 5.78 -11.96 14.81
C GLY A 256 5.03 -10.74 15.35
N VAL A 257 4.82 -9.72 14.50
CA VAL A 257 4.07 -8.51 14.86
C VAL A 257 2.60 -8.83 15.17
N LEU A 258 1.97 -9.73 14.42
CA LEU A 258 0.59 -10.15 14.65
C LEU A 258 0.41 -10.78 16.04
N LEU A 259 1.38 -11.58 16.49
CA LEU A 259 1.35 -12.23 17.79
C LEU A 259 1.62 -11.28 18.95
N LEU A 260 2.36 -10.20 18.71
CA LEU A 260 2.53 -9.12 19.70
C LEU A 260 1.21 -8.42 20.04
N ASN A 261 0.15 -8.60 19.24
CA ASN A 261 -1.14 -7.97 19.52
C ASN A 261 -1.72 -8.31 20.89
N ASP A 262 -1.46 -9.50 21.39
CA ASP A 262 -1.93 -9.94 22.71
C ASP A 262 -1.28 -9.16 23.88
N TYR A 263 -0.14 -8.52 23.63
CA TYR A 263 0.60 -7.73 24.62
C TYR A 263 0.33 -6.22 24.51
N VAL A 264 -0.40 -5.80 23.49
CA VAL A 264 -0.70 -4.38 23.26
C VAL A 264 -1.85 -3.93 24.16
N LYS A 265 -1.56 -3.04 25.13
CA LYS A 265 -2.58 -2.40 25.98
C LYS A 265 -3.27 -1.27 25.20
N SER A 266 -4.55 -1.42 24.91
CA SER A 266 -5.33 -0.48 24.07
C SER A 266 -5.40 0.95 24.62
N ASP A 267 -5.29 1.14 25.93
CA ASP A 267 -5.59 2.42 26.60
C ASP A 267 -4.39 3.33 26.81
N SER A 268 -3.17 2.87 26.51
CA SER A 268 -1.97 3.69 26.57
C SER A 268 -1.99 4.83 25.55
N CYS A 269 -1.53 6.03 25.95
CA CYS A 269 -1.39 7.19 25.08
C CYS A 269 -0.51 6.87 23.84
N TRP A 270 0.59 6.17 24.06
CA TRP A 270 1.48 5.72 22.99
C TRP A 270 0.78 4.81 21.98
N ASN A 271 -0.05 3.88 22.46
CA ASN A 271 -0.81 2.98 21.60
C ASN A 271 -1.86 3.72 20.77
N LYS A 272 -2.49 4.73 21.34
CA LYS A 272 -3.43 5.61 20.61
C LYS A 272 -2.70 6.41 19.51
N ALA A 273 -1.54 6.98 19.83
CA ALA A 273 -0.72 7.74 18.88
C ALA A 273 -0.21 6.85 17.73
N LEU A 274 0.41 5.70 18.04
CA LEU A 274 0.91 4.77 17.02
C LEU A 274 -0.23 4.19 16.16
N SER A 275 -1.37 3.87 16.79
CA SER A 275 -2.55 3.40 16.07
C SER A 275 -3.10 4.49 15.14
N PHE A 276 -3.07 5.75 15.55
CA PHE A 276 -3.46 6.88 14.71
C PHE A 276 -2.51 7.05 13.52
N CYS A 277 -1.18 6.94 13.74
CA CYS A 277 -0.21 6.93 12.64
C CYS A 277 -0.49 5.79 11.64
N GLY A 278 -0.89 4.61 12.11
CA GLY A 278 -1.33 3.52 11.25
C GLY A 278 -2.62 3.83 10.47
N ASP A 279 -3.56 4.54 11.09
CA ASP A 279 -4.80 4.95 10.42
C ASP A 279 -4.53 5.96 9.30
N ILE A 280 -3.60 6.93 9.49
CA ILE A 280 -3.22 7.94 8.48
C ILE A 280 -2.15 7.45 7.49
N SER A 281 -1.67 6.22 7.59
CA SER A 281 -0.55 5.68 6.79
C SER A 281 -0.77 5.76 5.27
N PHE A 282 -2.01 5.67 4.80
CA PHE A 282 -2.35 5.82 3.39
C PHE A 282 -2.14 7.25 2.89
N SER A 283 -2.60 8.25 3.64
CA SER A 283 -2.32 9.65 3.34
C SER A 283 -0.83 9.96 3.41
N ILE A 284 -0.09 9.44 4.42
CA ILE A 284 1.38 9.57 4.49
C ILE A 284 2.00 9.07 3.19
N TYR A 285 1.62 7.85 2.77
CA TYR A 285 2.15 7.22 1.57
C TYR A 285 1.85 8.01 0.29
N LEU A 286 0.68 8.64 0.17
CA LEU A 286 0.31 9.38 -1.02
C LEU A 286 0.90 10.80 -1.09
N VAL A 287 1.12 11.48 0.05
CA VAL A 287 1.49 12.90 0.03
C VAL A 287 2.99 13.16 0.21
N HIS A 288 3.76 12.18 0.75
CA HIS A 288 5.14 12.43 1.19
C HIS A 288 6.06 12.97 0.09
N ILE A 289 5.98 12.43 -1.14
CA ILE A 289 6.83 12.91 -2.25
C ILE A 289 6.52 14.37 -2.59
N LEU A 290 5.24 14.77 -2.57
CA LEU A 290 4.87 16.16 -2.80
C LEU A 290 5.48 17.08 -1.73
N ILE A 291 5.40 16.69 -0.46
CA ILE A 291 5.97 17.46 0.66
C ILE A 291 7.49 17.56 0.53
N ILE A 292 8.17 16.44 0.22
CA ILE A 292 9.63 16.44 0.02
C ILE A 292 10.02 17.39 -1.12
N ARG A 293 9.30 17.35 -2.25
CA ARG A 293 9.53 18.26 -3.39
C ARG A 293 9.33 19.74 -3.00
N ILE A 294 8.30 20.05 -2.24
CA ILE A 294 8.06 21.42 -1.74
C ILE A 294 9.23 21.89 -0.88
N ILE A 295 9.72 21.05 0.04
CA ILE A 295 10.82 21.40 0.93
C ILE A 295 12.11 21.59 0.15
N MET A 296 12.46 20.67 -0.75
CA MET A 296 13.70 20.71 -1.50
C MET A 296 13.75 21.86 -2.52
N ASN A 297 12.67 22.05 -3.27
CA ASN A 297 12.68 22.99 -4.41
C ASN A 297 12.32 24.43 -4.01
N ASN A 298 11.49 24.60 -2.96
CA ASN A 298 10.92 25.92 -2.64
C ASN A 298 11.48 26.51 -1.34
N ILE A 299 11.82 25.68 -0.36
CA ILE A 299 12.32 26.15 0.93
C ILE A 299 13.85 26.15 0.95
N GLY A 300 14.51 25.32 0.13
CA GLY A 300 15.96 25.33 -0.06
C GLY A 300 16.75 24.97 1.21
N ILE A 301 16.24 24.04 2.02
CA ILE A 301 16.93 23.59 3.24
C ILE A 301 18.13 22.74 2.87
N GLY A 302 19.37 23.28 3.07
CA GLY A 302 20.61 22.57 2.77
C GLY A 302 21.05 21.56 3.83
N ASN A 303 20.46 21.56 5.03
CA ASN A 303 20.83 20.65 6.11
C ASN A 303 19.98 19.38 6.08
N LEU A 304 20.63 18.23 5.91
CA LEU A 304 19.97 16.91 5.83
C LEU A 304 19.04 16.62 7.02
N TYR A 305 19.50 16.88 8.24
CA TYR A 305 18.70 16.62 9.44
C TYR A 305 17.46 17.50 9.49
N ALA A 306 17.59 18.76 9.10
CA ALA A 306 16.44 19.67 9.00
C ALA A 306 15.45 19.19 7.92
N VAL A 307 15.93 18.77 6.74
CA VAL A 307 15.06 18.18 5.69
C VAL A 307 14.31 16.98 6.21
N ILE A 308 14.97 16.05 6.90
CA ILE A 308 14.32 14.88 7.50
C ILE A 308 13.24 15.30 8.49
N VAL A 309 13.56 16.17 9.44
CA VAL A 309 12.62 16.59 10.49
C VAL A 309 11.43 17.33 9.91
N PHE A 310 11.64 18.30 9.02
CA PHE A 310 10.56 19.04 8.38
C PHE A 310 9.71 18.17 7.48
N SER A 311 10.30 17.23 6.71
CA SER A 311 9.57 16.29 5.88
C SER A 311 8.69 15.36 6.71
N LEU A 312 9.19 14.84 7.84
CA LEU A 312 8.41 14.02 8.77
C LEU A 312 7.25 14.82 9.37
N LEU A 313 7.52 15.98 9.94
CA LEU A 313 6.51 16.80 10.61
C LEU A 313 5.41 17.26 9.65
N LEU A 314 5.80 17.85 8.52
CA LEU A 314 4.83 18.35 7.53
C LEU A 314 4.02 17.23 6.89
N THR A 315 4.65 16.08 6.59
CA THR A 315 3.92 14.92 6.06
C THR A 315 2.93 14.38 7.08
N LEU A 316 3.30 14.24 8.35
CA LEU A 316 2.40 13.78 9.40
C LEU A 316 1.23 14.74 9.61
N MET A 317 1.49 16.04 9.70
CA MET A 317 0.45 17.07 9.86
C MET A 317 -0.52 17.08 8.68
N THR A 318 0.00 17.14 7.45
CA THR A 318 -0.81 17.14 6.22
C THR A 318 -1.62 15.86 6.11
N SER A 319 -1.01 14.70 6.40
CA SER A 319 -1.70 13.41 6.38
C SER A 319 -2.80 13.30 7.41
N ALA A 320 -2.60 13.84 8.61
CA ALA A 320 -3.63 13.91 9.65
C ALA A 320 -4.83 14.75 9.19
N VAL A 321 -4.57 15.91 8.57
CA VAL A 321 -5.62 16.77 8.02
C VAL A 321 -6.39 16.06 6.90
N ILE A 322 -5.70 15.46 5.93
CA ILE A 322 -6.32 14.71 4.82
C ILE A 322 -7.18 13.56 5.37
N TYR A 323 -6.64 12.80 6.31
CA TYR A 323 -7.39 11.70 6.93
C TYR A 323 -8.66 12.18 7.63
N LEU A 324 -8.56 13.19 8.49
CA LEU A 324 -9.71 13.67 9.28
C LEU A 324 -10.78 14.34 8.41
N LEU A 325 -10.37 15.14 7.44
CA LEU A 325 -11.29 15.92 6.61
C LEU A 325 -11.85 15.13 5.43
N VAL A 326 -11.08 14.19 4.86
CA VAL A 326 -11.44 13.47 3.65
C VAL A 326 -11.63 11.99 3.93
N GLU A 327 -10.56 11.22 4.19
CA GLU A 327 -10.64 9.76 4.26
C GLU A 327 -11.71 9.29 5.25
N LYS A 328 -11.64 9.73 6.50
CA LYS A 328 -12.55 9.32 7.57
C LYS A 328 -14.02 9.65 7.25
N ARG A 329 -14.25 10.81 6.64
CA ARG A 329 -15.61 11.23 6.25
C ARG A 329 -16.18 10.32 5.16
N PHE A 330 -15.41 10.06 4.12
CA PHE A 330 -15.85 9.21 3.00
C PHE A 330 -15.97 7.74 3.41
N ILE A 331 -15.08 7.22 4.27
CA ILE A 331 -15.23 5.88 4.87
C ILE A 331 -16.55 5.78 5.66
N ASN A 332 -16.91 6.80 6.44
CA ASN A 332 -18.17 6.82 7.19
C ASN A 332 -19.38 6.96 6.26
N LEU A 333 -19.28 7.75 5.20
CA LEU A 333 -20.32 7.86 4.18
C LEU A 333 -20.57 6.50 3.51
N ALA A 334 -19.53 5.79 3.10
CA ALA A 334 -19.64 4.45 2.55
C ALA A 334 -20.35 3.46 3.50
N LYS A 335 -20.02 3.52 4.80
CA LYS A 335 -20.72 2.71 5.82
C LYS A 335 -22.22 3.02 5.88
N ARG A 336 -22.58 4.31 5.86
CA ARG A 336 -23.99 4.76 5.87
C ARG A 336 -24.73 4.30 4.62
N LEU A 337 -24.14 4.45 3.44
CA LEU A 337 -24.74 4.00 2.16
C LEU A 337 -24.98 2.49 2.14
N VAL A 338 -24.00 1.71 2.58
CA VAL A 338 -24.14 0.25 2.67
C VAL A 338 -25.19 -0.18 3.67
N ASN A 339 -25.29 0.49 4.83
CA ASN A 339 -26.30 0.16 5.83
C ASN A 339 -27.73 0.50 5.34
N ARG A 340 -27.92 1.64 4.65
CA ARG A 340 -29.22 1.98 4.03
C ARG A 340 -29.67 0.93 3.01
N ARG A 341 -28.75 0.43 2.16
CA ARG A 341 -29.07 -0.62 1.19
C ARG A 341 -29.52 -1.94 1.82
N LYS A 342 -28.99 -2.29 2.99
CA LYS A 342 -29.41 -3.51 3.73
C LYS A 342 -30.79 -3.42 4.34
N ILE A 343 -31.33 -2.22 4.52
CA ILE A 343 -32.68 -2.01 5.06
C ILE A 343 -33.72 -2.11 3.94
N ILE A 344 -33.31 -1.84 2.69
CA ILE A 344 -34.19 -1.80 1.51
C ILE A 344 -34.20 -3.17 0.77
N SER A 345 -33.16 -4.01 0.96
CA SER A 345 -33.03 -5.36 0.39
C SER A 345 -33.52 -6.42 1.38
#